data_fbbfb394b4e717fcecc4c0268030b60f
#
_entry.id   fbbfb394b4e717fcecc4c0268030b60f
#
_cell.length_a   1.000
_cell.length_b   1.000
_cell.length_c   1.000
_cell.angle_alpha   90.00
_cell.angle_beta   90.00
_cell.angle_gamma   90.00
#
_symmetry.space_group_name_H-M   'P 1'
#
loop_
_entity.id
_entity.type
_entity.pdbx_description
1 polymer ?
#
loop_
_entity_poly.entity_id
_entity_poly.type
_entity_poly.pdbx_seq_one_letter_code
_entity_poly.pdbx_strand_id
1 'polypeptide(L)'
;MSAIYLKILFFIMIYSKTISEEDPYIVRIKSGLIKGFDQEGSMAFLGIPYAKVERFMPPLPVESWDDIRVCDHWGPQVMQNTDKEMTEEEMSEKNSCVLNVWTTDKYAKKPVMLWIHGGGFDSGSSEWDPGMALAKKDVVVVSLNHRLNILGFLDLSTVSEKYKYSGNVGMLDIVAALEWIRDNIEQFGGDPNNVTIFGESGGGGKVGTLLCMPPAIGLFHKAIILSGTILNVNTKSMSEELGKAVLKELNISKDNIELINDVPYKELYAAGQRAMEKSVGKRTPGTPMMWGFGPTPDGETLLNQPFQPGFSYISNKIPILIGTTYNELQKLRYDKHMTLDEAREELKNTFENDTDIYIKAFIEAYPDYKPQDLLSIDWLFRPKTLITADAIGNTRLAKTYMYMFTWKSPINKGSVHGAELKFCFNRIHHSNSDLPSPTEEDFKLADIMSSVWAQFAHSGDPNIEGLPKWQPYNFRNGEMMIFDYNCRIRNNPDRKLEEIIDKHCFKQLDEFRKKQEKGNSE
;
A
#
# COMPACT_ATOMS: atom_id res chain seq x y z
N MET A 1 -25.74 -4.77 -54.08
CA MET A 1 -26.21 -4.82 -52.68
C MET A 1 -27.43 -3.93 -52.56
N SER A 2 -28.57 -4.46 -52.17
CA SER A 2 -29.86 -3.74 -52.24
C SER A 2 -29.91 -2.66 -51.14
N ALA A 3 -30.60 -1.57 -51.43
CA ALA A 3 -30.83 -0.44 -50.52
C ALA A 3 -31.42 -0.86 -49.15
N ILE A 4 -31.98 -2.05 -49.07
CA ILE A 4 -32.52 -2.68 -47.87
C ILE A 4 -31.36 -3.12 -46.93
N TYR A 5 -30.27 -3.68 -47.46
CA TYR A 5 -29.10 -4.09 -46.66
C TYR A 5 -28.36 -2.88 -46.05
N LEU A 6 -28.27 -1.80 -46.79
CA LEU A 6 -27.68 -0.55 -46.26
C LEU A 6 -28.55 0.08 -45.16
N LYS A 7 -29.90 0.03 -45.31
CA LYS A 7 -30.81 0.52 -44.28
C LYS A 7 -30.77 -0.34 -43.01
N ILE A 8 -30.64 -1.67 -43.13
CA ILE A 8 -30.51 -2.59 -41.99
C ILE A 8 -29.17 -2.37 -41.29
N LEU A 9 -28.07 -2.22 -41.99
CA LEU A 9 -26.76 -1.90 -41.41
C LEU A 9 -26.76 -0.51 -40.73
N PHE A 10 -27.41 0.47 -41.32
CA PHE A 10 -27.55 1.82 -40.74
C PHE A 10 -28.46 1.81 -39.51
N PHE A 11 -29.53 0.99 -39.50
CA PHE A 11 -30.42 0.81 -38.37
C PHE A 11 -29.75 0.04 -37.25
N ILE A 12 -28.95 -1.00 -37.52
CA ILE A 12 -28.15 -1.75 -36.56
C ILE A 12 -27.06 -0.84 -35.98
N MET A 13 -26.40 -0.01 -36.78
CA MET A 13 -25.39 0.94 -36.34
C MET A 13 -25.97 2.06 -35.44
N ILE A 14 -27.16 2.60 -35.81
CA ILE A 14 -27.88 3.57 -34.97
C ILE A 14 -28.40 2.91 -33.71
N TYR A 15 -28.95 1.69 -33.79
CA TYR A 15 -29.49 0.98 -32.63
C TYR A 15 -28.35 0.54 -31.67
N SER A 16 -27.20 0.11 -32.18
CA SER A 16 -26.03 -0.17 -31.36
C SER A 16 -25.43 1.08 -30.72
N LYS A 17 -25.48 2.23 -31.41
CA LYS A 17 -25.02 3.51 -30.89
C LYS A 17 -25.96 4.09 -29.83
N THR A 18 -27.29 3.95 -30.00
CA THR A 18 -28.30 4.41 -29.03
C THR A 18 -28.36 3.52 -27.76
N ILE A 19 -28.15 2.20 -27.87
CA ILE A 19 -28.11 1.32 -26.71
C ILE A 19 -26.87 1.60 -25.84
N SER A 20 -25.73 2.03 -26.43
CA SER A 20 -24.52 2.32 -25.66
C SER A 20 -24.54 3.65 -24.90
N GLU A 21 -25.38 4.62 -25.31
CA GLU A 21 -25.51 5.92 -24.65
C GLU A 21 -26.56 5.93 -23.51
N GLU A 22 -27.45 4.95 -23.45
CA GLU A 22 -28.52 4.85 -22.45
C GLU A 22 -28.16 3.94 -21.24
N ASP A 23 -27.21 2.99 -21.38
CA ASP A 23 -26.81 2.12 -20.27
C ASP A 23 -25.79 2.86 -19.37
N PRO A 24 -26.15 3.20 -18.10
CA PRO A 24 -25.26 3.92 -17.19
C PRO A 24 -23.97 3.15 -16.86
N TYR A 25 -24.00 1.83 -17.02
CA TYR A 25 -22.86 0.96 -16.73
C TYR A 25 -21.91 0.75 -17.93
N ILE A 26 -22.19 1.34 -19.08
CA ILE A 26 -21.24 1.32 -20.22
C ILE A 26 -20.35 2.57 -20.19
N VAL A 27 -19.05 2.34 -20.30
CA VAL A 27 -18.00 3.35 -20.29
C VAL A 27 -17.04 3.10 -21.44
N ARG A 28 -16.62 4.16 -22.11
CA ARG A 28 -15.59 4.11 -23.16
C ARG A 28 -14.24 4.51 -22.56
N ILE A 29 -13.30 3.58 -22.53
CA ILE A 29 -11.91 3.83 -22.20
C ILE A 29 -11.04 3.82 -23.46
N LYS A 30 -9.77 4.21 -23.36
CA LYS A 30 -8.85 4.25 -24.53
C LYS A 30 -8.78 2.93 -25.29
N SER A 31 -8.83 1.79 -24.58
CA SER A 31 -8.71 0.46 -25.18
C SER A 31 -10.01 -0.09 -25.77
N GLY A 32 -11.18 0.44 -25.44
CA GLY A 32 -12.47 -0.04 -25.96
C GLY A 32 -13.66 0.27 -25.05
N LEU A 33 -14.79 -0.35 -25.30
CA LEU A 33 -15.98 -0.26 -24.44
C LEU A 33 -15.91 -1.32 -23.32
N ILE A 34 -16.30 -0.90 -22.12
CA ILE A 34 -16.45 -1.80 -20.97
C ILE A 34 -17.85 -1.65 -20.38
N LYS A 35 -18.37 -2.72 -19.79
CA LYS A 35 -19.63 -2.75 -19.09
C LYS A 35 -19.44 -3.23 -17.65
N GLY A 36 -19.79 -2.37 -16.70
CA GLY A 36 -19.88 -2.67 -15.28
C GLY A 36 -21.27 -3.07 -14.83
N PHE A 37 -21.51 -2.99 -13.52
CA PHE A 37 -22.74 -3.39 -12.87
C PHE A 37 -23.00 -2.55 -11.60
N ASP A 38 -24.18 -2.68 -11.00
CA ASP A 38 -24.45 -2.14 -9.67
C ASP A 38 -23.88 -3.06 -8.58
N GLN A 39 -23.08 -2.49 -7.72
CA GLN A 39 -22.60 -3.15 -6.51
C GLN A 39 -22.98 -2.30 -5.30
N GLU A 40 -24.06 -2.68 -4.62
CA GLU A 40 -24.54 -2.01 -3.41
C GLU A 40 -24.80 -0.49 -3.59
N GLY A 41 -25.28 -0.07 -4.76
CA GLY A 41 -25.55 1.33 -5.08
C GLY A 41 -24.32 2.13 -5.54
N SER A 42 -23.23 1.47 -5.88
CA SER A 42 -22.10 2.02 -6.61
C SER A 42 -21.96 1.35 -7.97
N MET A 43 -21.66 2.10 -9.02
CA MET A 43 -21.23 1.52 -10.29
C MET A 43 -19.87 0.88 -10.11
N ALA A 44 -19.76 -0.42 -10.33
CA ALA A 44 -18.54 -1.19 -10.22
C ALA A 44 -18.09 -1.71 -11.59
N PHE A 45 -16.80 -1.65 -11.84
CA PHE A 45 -16.13 -2.19 -13.03
C PHE A 45 -14.92 -2.98 -12.55
N LEU A 46 -14.99 -4.31 -12.62
CA LEU A 46 -13.98 -5.20 -12.07
C LEU A 46 -13.16 -5.86 -13.17
N GLY A 47 -11.88 -6.15 -12.89
CA GLY A 47 -11.00 -6.87 -13.79
C GLY A 47 -10.64 -6.13 -15.08
N ILE A 48 -10.56 -4.79 -15.06
CA ILE A 48 -10.16 -3.99 -16.22
C ILE A 48 -8.66 -4.16 -16.46
N PRO A 49 -8.19 -4.68 -17.59
CA PRO A 49 -6.76 -4.76 -17.88
C PRO A 49 -6.18 -3.36 -18.12
N TYR A 50 -5.11 -3.02 -17.41
CA TYR A 50 -4.41 -1.75 -17.57
C TYR A 50 -3.04 -1.90 -18.24
N ALA A 51 -2.44 -3.09 -18.19
CA ALA A 51 -1.17 -3.40 -18.82
C ALA A 51 -1.09 -4.85 -19.29
N LYS A 52 -0.29 -5.09 -20.34
CA LYS A 52 0.18 -6.40 -20.77
C LYS A 52 1.58 -6.60 -20.20
N VAL A 53 1.86 -7.75 -19.65
CA VAL A 53 3.15 -8.03 -19.00
C VAL A 53 3.81 -9.28 -19.56
N GLU A 54 5.14 -9.21 -19.63
CA GLU A 54 6.04 -10.32 -19.86
C GLU A 54 6.98 -10.46 -18.66
N ARG A 55 7.50 -11.67 -18.39
CA ARG A 55 8.40 -11.89 -17.25
C ARG A 55 9.57 -10.93 -17.30
N PHE A 56 9.82 -10.28 -16.16
CA PHE A 56 10.96 -9.39 -15.90
C PHE A 56 11.06 -8.16 -16.80
N MET A 57 10.07 -7.93 -17.67
CA MET A 57 10.01 -6.77 -18.58
C MET A 57 9.07 -5.71 -18.04
N PRO A 58 9.34 -4.40 -18.34
CA PRO A 58 8.38 -3.34 -18.06
C PRO A 58 7.00 -3.63 -18.65
N PRO A 59 5.91 -3.11 -18.03
CA PRO A 59 4.57 -3.27 -18.55
C PRO A 59 4.41 -2.58 -19.91
N LEU A 60 3.56 -3.14 -20.76
CA LEU A 60 3.22 -2.63 -22.09
C LEU A 60 1.75 -2.22 -22.13
N PRO A 61 1.38 -1.27 -23.03
CA PRO A 61 -0.01 -0.91 -23.24
C PRO A 61 -0.87 -2.11 -23.63
N VAL A 62 -2.12 -2.11 -23.17
CA VAL A 62 -3.12 -3.11 -23.56
C VAL A 62 -3.57 -2.87 -24.99
N GLU A 63 -3.78 -3.94 -25.75
CA GLU A 63 -4.35 -3.88 -27.10
C GLU A 63 -5.81 -3.43 -27.07
N SER A 64 -6.23 -2.65 -28.06
CA SER A 64 -7.61 -2.21 -28.18
C SER A 64 -8.53 -3.36 -28.62
N TRP A 65 -9.80 -3.28 -28.25
CA TRP A 65 -10.84 -4.21 -28.62
C TRP A 65 -12.08 -3.49 -29.16
N ASP A 66 -12.82 -4.16 -30.04
CA ASP A 66 -14.01 -3.61 -30.72
C ASP A 66 -15.31 -3.93 -29.97
N ASP A 67 -15.41 -5.10 -29.33
CA ASP A 67 -16.58 -5.56 -28.60
C ASP A 67 -16.67 -4.91 -27.20
N ILE A 68 -17.84 -5.00 -26.57
CA ILE A 68 -18.01 -4.57 -25.18
C ILE A 68 -17.43 -5.64 -24.25
N ARG A 69 -16.40 -5.31 -23.48
CA ARG A 69 -15.86 -6.19 -22.44
C ARG A 69 -16.71 -6.07 -21.17
N VAL A 70 -17.21 -7.19 -20.69
CA VAL A 70 -17.93 -7.27 -19.42
C VAL A 70 -16.92 -7.24 -18.26
N CYS A 71 -17.14 -6.34 -17.31
CA CYS A 71 -16.28 -6.09 -16.15
C CYS A 71 -17.10 -6.24 -14.86
N ASP A 72 -17.66 -7.44 -14.65
CA ASP A 72 -18.56 -7.79 -13.54
C ASP A 72 -17.97 -8.82 -12.55
N HIS A 73 -16.73 -9.23 -12.77
CA HIS A 73 -16.00 -10.17 -11.92
C HIS A 73 -14.54 -9.75 -11.75
N TRP A 74 -13.95 -10.17 -10.64
CA TRP A 74 -12.54 -9.95 -10.37
C TRP A 74 -11.66 -10.55 -11.46
N GLY A 75 -10.64 -9.82 -11.87
CA GLY A 75 -9.60 -10.40 -12.73
C GLY A 75 -8.66 -11.31 -11.94
N PRO A 76 -7.81 -12.09 -12.63
CA PRO A 76 -6.90 -13.01 -11.96
C PRO A 76 -5.94 -12.31 -11.00
N GLN A 77 -5.67 -12.98 -9.88
CA GLN A 77 -4.62 -12.57 -8.97
C GLN A 77 -3.25 -12.78 -9.61
N VAL A 78 -2.27 -12.07 -9.09
CA VAL A 78 -0.86 -12.29 -9.45
C VAL A 78 -0.38 -13.61 -8.88
N MET A 79 0.48 -14.32 -9.62
CA MET A 79 1.11 -15.54 -9.14
C MET A 79 1.82 -15.31 -7.81
N GLN A 80 1.39 -16.04 -6.81
CA GLN A 80 1.90 -16.00 -5.43
C GLN A 80 1.81 -17.39 -4.80
N ASN A 81 2.51 -17.61 -3.69
CA ASN A 81 2.41 -18.88 -3.00
C ASN A 81 1.05 -18.97 -2.27
N THR A 82 0.36 -20.08 -2.46
CA THR A 82 -0.93 -20.38 -1.84
C THR A 82 -1.06 -21.87 -1.61
N ASP A 83 -1.75 -22.25 -0.53
CA ASP A 83 -2.06 -23.67 -0.22
C ASP A 83 -3.22 -24.20 -1.07
N LYS A 84 -3.90 -23.34 -1.85
CA LYS A 84 -4.99 -23.73 -2.74
C LYS A 84 -4.45 -23.96 -4.16
N GLU A 85 -4.96 -24.97 -4.83
CA GLU A 85 -4.84 -25.05 -6.28
C GLU A 85 -5.76 -23.99 -6.90
N MET A 86 -5.16 -23.09 -7.68
CA MET A 86 -5.85 -22.00 -8.37
C MET A 86 -5.83 -22.26 -9.87
N THR A 87 -6.91 -21.95 -10.55
CA THR A 87 -6.99 -21.98 -12.01
C THR A 87 -6.26 -20.78 -12.62
N GLU A 88 -5.99 -20.79 -13.92
CA GLU A 88 -5.37 -19.66 -14.64
C GLU A 88 -6.32 -18.45 -14.68
N GLU A 89 -7.62 -18.64 -14.54
CA GLU A 89 -8.63 -17.57 -14.43
C GLU A 89 -8.59 -16.91 -13.06
N GLU A 90 -8.21 -17.65 -12.02
CA GLU A 90 -8.09 -17.13 -10.65
C GLU A 90 -6.71 -16.54 -10.36
N MET A 91 -5.65 -17.06 -11.00
CA MET A 91 -4.26 -16.61 -10.80
C MET A 91 -3.45 -16.71 -12.09
N SER A 92 -2.85 -15.62 -12.56
CA SER A 92 -2.16 -15.58 -13.85
C SER A 92 -0.89 -14.74 -13.79
N GLU A 93 0.14 -15.16 -14.52
CA GLU A 93 1.32 -14.34 -14.76
C GLU A 93 1.08 -13.23 -15.78
N LYS A 94 0.30 -13.51 -16.82
CA LYS A 94 0.16 -12.63 -17.99
C LYS A 94 -1.02 -11.66 -17.89
N ASN A 95 -2.10 -12.10 -17.23
CA ASN A 95 -3.38 -11.39 -17.25
C ASN A 95 -3.72 -10.74 -15.90
N SER A 96 -2.80 -10.70 -14.95
CA SER A 96 -3.03 -10.22 -13.58
C SER A 96 -2.88 -8.72 -13.41
N CYS A 97 -2.35 -7.98 -14.38
CA CYS A 97 -2.29 -6.52 -14.32
C CYS A 97 -3.66 -5.92 -14.66
N VAL A 98 -4.57 -6.04 -13.72
CA VAL A 98 -5.94 -5.56 -13.76
C VAL A 98 -6.22 -4.57 -12.64
N LEU A 99 -7.20 -3.68 -12.87
CA LEU A 99 -7.70 -2.78 -11.85
C LEU A 99 -9.23 -2.82 -11.78
N ASN A 100 -9.76 -2.26 -10.71
CA ASN A 100 -11.18 -2.18 -10.44
C ASN A 100 -11.54 -0.73 -10.14
N VAL A 101 -12.73 -0.29 -10.54
CA VAL A 101 -13.20 1.09 -10.35
C VAL A 101 -14.59 1.07 -9.72
N TRP A 102 -14.80 1.89 -8.69
CA TRP A 102 -16.10 2.17 -8.07
C TRP A 102 -16.38 3.65 -8.09
N THR A 103 -17.58 4.01 -8.53
CA THR A 103 -18.06 5.39 -8.54
C THR A 103 -19.58 5.44 -8.31
N THR A 104 -20.07 6.55 -7.78
CA THR A 104 -21.51 6.78 -7.65
C THR A 104 -22.07 7.72 -8.72
N ASP A 105 -21.20 8.37 -9.48
CA ASP A 105 -21.58 9.28 -10.57
C ASP A 105 -20.44 9.42 -11.60
N LYS A 106 -20.64 8.87 -12.79
CA LYS A 106 -19.64 8.92 -13.88
C LYS A 106 -19.52 10.28 -14.59
N TYR A 107 -20.41 11.22 -14.29
CA TYR A 107 -20.42 12.56 -14.88
C TYR A 107 -19.86 13.63 -13.94
N ALA A 108 -19.54 13.26 -12.70
CA ALA A 108 -18.93 14.16 -11.74
C ALA A 108 -17.45 14.44 -12.04
N LYS A 109 -16.81 15.22 -11.18
CA LYS A 109 -15.36 15.45 -11.15
C LYS A 109 -14.85 15.25 -9.74
N LYS A 110 -14.80 13.99 -9.31
CA LYS A 110 -14.47 13.57 -7.94
C LYS A 110 -12.98 13.30 -7.77
N PRO A 111 -12.42 13.47 -6.57
CA PRO A 111 -11.07 12.97 -6.30
C PRO A 111 -11.02 11.44 -6.47
N VAL A 112 -9.87 10.97 -6.92
CA VAL A 112 -9.58 9.55 -7.14
C VAL A 112 -8.75 9.02 -5.99
N MET A 113 -9.11 7.86 -5.44
CA MET A 113 -8.35 7.16 -4.41
C MET A 113 -7.89 5.81 -4.96
N LEU A 114 -6.59 5.68 -5.22
CA LEU A 114 -5.98 4.42 -5.70
C LEU A 114 -5.49 3.61 -4.51
N TRP A 115 -6.16 2.48 -4.23
CA TRP A 115 -5.77 1.51 -3.24
C TRP A 115 -4.70 0.56 -3.74
N ILE A 116 -3.62 0.44 -2.97
CA ILE A 116 -2.50 -0.49 -3.20
C ILE A 116 -2.47 -1.48 -2.04
N HIS A 117 -2.79 -2.74 -2.32
CA HIS A 117 -2.93 -3.79 -1.31
C HIS A 117 -1.63 -4.09 -0.55
N GLY A 118 -1.77 -4.62 0.67
CA GLY A 118 -0.69 -5.10 1.53
C GLY A 118 -0.06 -6.43 1.09
N GLY A 119 0.40 -7.21 2.07
CA GLY A 119 1.08 -8.48 1.85
C GLY A 119 2.56 -8.35 1.48
N GLY A 120 3.22 -7.30 1.95
CA GLY A 120 4.61 -7.01 1.60
C GLY A 120 4.74 -6.65 0.12
N PHE A 121 5.80 -7.15 -0.50
CA PHE A 121 6.00 -7.18 -1.96
C PHE A 121 5.85 -8.60 -2.50
N ASP A 122 5.36 -9.53 -1.69
CA ASP A 122 5.36 -10.97 -1.97
C ASP A 122 3.97 -11.52 -2.30
N SER A 123 2.91 -11.01 -1.68
CA SER A 123 1.53 -11.50 -1.81
C SER A 123 0.51 -10.37 -1.78
N GLY A 124 -0.75 -10.71 -2.04
CA GLY A 124 -1.88 -9.79 -1.93
C GLY A 124 -2.80 -9.79 -3.15
N SER A 125 -3.95 -9.13 -2.99
CA SER A 125 -4.95 -9.00 -4.04
C SER A 125 -5.81 -7.75 -3.84
N SER A 126 -6.21 -7.14 -4.95
CA SER A 126 -7.16 -6.03 -4.99
C SER A 126 -8.58 -6.39 -4.51
N GLU A 127 -8.88 -7.70 -4.40
CA GLU A 127 -10.17 -8.21 -3.92
C GLU A 127 -10.38 -8.04 -2.40
N TRP A 128 -9.29 -7.91 -1.64
CA TRP A 128 -9.37 -7.92 -0.17
C TRP A 128 -10.16 -6.73 0.38
N ASP A 129 -10.07 -5.58 -0.30
CA ASP A 129 -10.68 -4.32 0.15
C ASP A 129 -11.48 -3.65 -0.97
N PRO A 130 -12.70 -4.15 -1.29
CA PRO A 130 -13.56 -3.56 -2.30
C PRO A 130 -14.02 -2.15 -1.93
N GLY A 131 -14.07 -1.28 -2.95
CA GLY A 131 -14.21 0.17 -2.77
C GLY A 131 -15.64 0.71 -2.73
N MET A 132 -16.69 -0.13 -2.90
CA MET A 132 -18.05 0.35 -3.10
C MET A 132 -18.59 1.22 -1.97
N ALA A 133 -18.26 0.92 -0.71
CA ALA A 133 -18.75 1.72 0.42
C ALA A 133 -17.99 3.04 0.56
N LEU A 134 -16.66 3.04 0.32
CA LEU A 134 -15.86 4.27 0.33
C LEU A 134 -16.24 5.20 -0.83
N ALA A 135 -16.60 4.67 -2.00
CA ALA A 135 -17.04 5.47 -3.15
C ALA A 135 -18.29 6.32 -2.85
N LYS A 136 -19.13 5.91 -1.88
CA LYS A 136 -20.28 6.69 -1.39
C LYS A 136 -19.87 7.94 -0.61
N LYS A 137 -18.58 8.13 -0.29
CA LYS A 137 -18.03 9.34 0.34
C LYS A 137 -17.56 10.39 -0.68
N ASP A 138 -18.22 10.40 -1.85
CA ASP A 138 -17.96 11.36 -2.94
C ASP A 138 -16.54 11.30 -3.52
N VAL A 139 -16.02 10.09 -3.68
CA VAL A 139 -14.74 9.79 -4.32
C VAL A 139 -14.91 8.72 -5.39
N VAL A 140 -13.98 8.64 -6.34
CA VAL A 140 -13.80 7.46 -7.19
C VAL A 140 -12.73 6.58 -6.55
N VAL A 141 -13.06 5.31 -6.28
CA VAL A 141 -12.11 4.36 -5.71
C VAL A 141 -11.59 3.45 -6.82
N VAL A 142 -10.27 3.27 -6.86
CA VAL A 142 -9.60 2.33 -7.75
C VAL A 142 -8.77 1.37 -6.90
N SER A 143 -8.77 0.07 -7.20
CA SER A 143 -7.82 -0.91 -6.66
C SER A 143 -7.15 -1.66 -7.79
N LEU A 144 -5.94 -2.21 -7.56
CA LEU A 144 -5.18 -2.88 -8.61
C LEU A 144 -4.45 -4.13 -8.11
N ASN A 145 -4.22 -5.07 -9.03
CA ASN A 145 -3.19 -6.09 -8.92
C ASN A 145 -1.95 -5.65 -9.71
N HIS A 146 -0.76 -6.00 -9.23
CA HIS A 146 0.53 -5.73 -9.87
C HIS A 146 1.47 -6.89 -9.59
N ARG A 147 2.51 -7.09 -10.37
CA ARG A 147 3.47 -8.18 -10.16
C ARG A 147 4.14 -8.10 -8.80
N LEU A 148 4.30 -9.27 -8.17
CA LEU A 148 4.80 -9.48 -6.82
C LEU A 148 6.00 -10.43 -6.83
N ASN A 149 6.63 -10.60 -5.68
CA ASN A 149 7.66 -11.59 -5.41
C ASN A 149 8.77 -11.62 -6.48
N ILE A 150 9.25 -12.81 -6.81
CA ILE A 150 10.29 -13.00 -7.82
C ILE A 150 9.88 -12.49 -9.21
N LEU A 151 8.58 -12.48 -9.56
CA LEU A 151 8.08 -11.97 -10.84
C LEU A 151 8.11 -10.44 -10.94
N GLY A 152 7.97 -9.76 -9.81
CA GLY A 152 7.97 -8.30 -9.74
C GLY A 152 9.33 -7.66 -9.46
N PHE A 153 10.27 -8.43 -8.87
CA PHE A 153 11.44 -7.83 -8.23
C PHE A 153 12.75 -8.62 -8.37
N LEU A 154 12.82 -9.63 -9.25
CA LEU A 154 14.08 -10.33 -9.53
C LEU A 154 15.01 -9.43 -10.36
N ASP A 155 16.14 -9.02 -9.78
CA ASP A 155 17.11 -8.17 -10.47
C ASP A 155 18.06 -9.00 -11.34
N LEU A 156 17.89 -8.89 -12.66
CA LEU A 156 18.71 -9.51 -13.70
C LEU A 156 19.54 -8.47 -14.49
N SER A 157 19.58 -7.21 -14.05
CA SER A 157 20.19 -6.10 -14.76
C SER A 157 21.70 -6.33 -15.05
N THR A 158 22.40 -7.02 -14.17
CA THR A 158 23.83 -7.34 -14.36
C THR A 158 24.11 -8.46 -15.36
N VAL A 159 23.07 -9.20 -15.71
CA VAL A 159 23.18 -10.40 -16.59
C VAL A 159 22.85 -10.04 -18.04
N SER A 160 21.83 -9.20 -18.25
CA SER A 160 21.42 -8.77 -19.58
C SER A 160 20.80 -7.36 -19.55
N GLU A 161 21.21 -6.51 -20.50
CA GLU A 161 20.62 -5.16 -20.69
C GLU A 161 19.10 -5.22 -20.98
N LYS A 162 18.61 -6.31 -21.59
CA LYS A 162 17.19 -6.57 -21.78
C LYS A 162 16.41 -6.48 -20.48
N TYR A 163 16.99 -6.94 -19.38
CA TYR A 163 16.36 -7.00 -18.06
C TYR A 163 16.77 -5.86 -17.13
N LYS A 164 17.20 -4.74 -17.68
CA LYS A 164 17.72 -3.57 -16.95
C LYS A 164 16.81 -3.12 -15.78
N TYR A 165 15.49 -3.18 -15.96
CA TYR A 165 14.50 -2.73 -14.98
C TYR A 165 13.83 -3.85 -14.20
N SER A 166 14.29 -5.10 -14.34
CA SER A 166 13.63 -6.30 -13.79
C SER A 166 13.47 -6.26 -12.27
N GLY A 167 14.38 -5.61 -11.55
CA GLY A 167 14.29 -5.42 -10.10
C GLY A 167 13.17 -4.49 -9.62
N ASN A 168 12.47 -3.79 -10.55
CA ASN A 168 11.43 -2.82 -10.20
C ASN A 168 10.14 -2.96 -11.04
N VAL A 169 9.98 -4.03 -11.83
CA VAL A 169 8.83 -4.13 -12.74
C VAL A 169 7.50 -4.17 -12.00
N GLY A 170 7.45 -4.72 -10.76
CA GLY A 170 6.25 -4.68 -9.94
C GLY A 170 5.85 -3.25 -9.52
N MET A 171 6.81 -2.34 -9.34
CA MET A 171 6.53 -0.93 -9.11
C MET A 171 6.15 -0.19 -10.40
N LEU A 172 6.77 -0.57 -11.53
CA LEU A 172 6.41 -0.02 -12.84
C LEU A 172 5.00 -0.40 -13.27
N ASP A 173 4.49 -1.55 -12.84
CA ASP A 173 3.08 -1.92 -13.05
C ASP A 173 2.14 -0.92 -12.36
N ILE A 174 2.46 -0.50 -11.13
CA ILE A 174 1.67 0.52 -10.41
C ILE A 174 1.75 1.87 -11.12
N VAL A 175 2.92 2.23 -11.66
CA VAL A 175 3.07 3.43 -12.49
C VAL A 175 2.17 3.34 -13.73
N ALA A 176 2.14 2.20 -14.43
CA ALA A 176 1.25 1.99 -15.58
C ALA A 176 -0.25 2.10 -15.20
N ALA A 177 -0.63 1.62 -14.02
CA ALA A 177 -2.00 1.81 -13.51
C ALA A 177 -2.31 3.30 -13.24
N LEU A 178 -1.35 4.07 -12.73
CA LEU A 178 -1.49 5.51 -12.54
C LEU A 178 -1.59 6.25 -13.90
N GLU A 179 -0.85 5.81 -14.91
CA GLU A 179 -0.98 6.32 -16.29
C GLU A 179 -2.35 5.98 -16.88
N TRP A 180 -2.85 4.76 -16.62
CA TRP A 180 -4.19 4.38 -17.01
C TRP A 180 -5.25 5.28 -16.35
N ILE A 181 -5.10 5.61 -15.05
CA ILE A 181 -5.98 6.55 -14.33
C ILE A 181 -5.94 7.91 -14.99
N ARG A 182 -4.76 8.48 -15.24
CA ARG A 182 -4.60 9.76 -15.96
C ARG A 182 -5.39 9.78 -17.26
N ASP A 183 -5.37 8.69 -17.98
CA ASP A 183 -5.87 8.59 -19.34
C ASP A 183 -7.36 8.25 -19.45
N ASN A 184 -7.97 7.67 -18.40
CA ASN A 184 -9.32 7.09 -18.50
C ASN A 184 -10.28 7.49 -17.38
N ILE A 185 -9.79 7.95 -16.22
CA ILE A 185 -10.63 8.05 -15.02
C ILE A 185 -11.73 9.11 -15.12
N GLU A 186 -11.60 10.09 -16.02
CA GLU A 186 -12.65 11.07 -16.30
C GLU A 186 -13.94 10.41 -16.80
N GLN A 187 -13.83 9.26 -17.48
CA GLN A 187 -14.98 8.49 -17.98
C GLN A 187 -15.80 7.85 -16.83
N PHE A 188 -15.22 7.81 -15.64
CA PHE A 188 -15.85 7.30 -14.41
C PHE A 188 -16.21 8.43 -13.43
N GLY A 189 -16.10 9.69 -13.87
CA GLY A 189 -16.36 10.86 -13.03
C GLY A 189 -15.23 11.18 -12.05
N GLY A 190 -14.01 10.70 -12.31
CA GLY A 190 -12.81 11.02 -11.52
C GLY A 190 -12.02 12.20 -12.10
N ASP A 191 -11.33 12.94 -11.24
CA ASP A 191 -10.39 13.99 -11.64
C ASP A 191 -8.95 13.44 -11.70
N PRO A 192 -8.35 13.28 -12.90
CA PRO A 192 -6.97 12.79 -13.05
C PRO A 192 -5.94 13.73 -12.42
N ASN A 193 -6.30 14.99 -12.13
CA ASN A 193 -5.46 15.98 -11.47
C ASN A 193 -5.68 16.00 -9.94
N ASN A 194 -6.46 15.07 -9.40
CA ASN A 194 -6.74 14.96 -7.98
C ASN A 194 -6.70 13.50 -7.50
N VAL A 195 -5.56 12.85 -7.67
CA VAL A 195 -5.33 11.43 -7.35
C VAL A 195 -4.62 11.32 -6.00
N THR A 196 -5.17 10.50 -5.10
CA THR A 196 -4.57 10.10 -3.83
C THR A 196 -4.20 8.62 -3.90
N ILE A 197 -2.92 8.30 -3.73
CA ILE A 197 -2.48 6.91 -3.55
C ILE A 197 -2.55 6.54 -2.08
N PHE A 198 -3.07 5.34 -1.76
CA PHE A 198 -3.12 4.89 -0.38
C PHE A 198 -2.93 3.38 -0.28
N GLY A 199 -2.34 2.93 0.82
CA GLY A 199 -2.05 1.52 1.03
C GLY A 199 -1.66 1.21 2.46
N GLU A 200 -1.90 -0.03 2.85
CA GLU A 200 -1.61 -0.54 4.19
C GLU A 200 -0.48 -1.57 4.12
N SER A 201 0.32 -1.67 5.19
CA SER A 201 1.41 -2.65 5.27
C SER A 201 2.37 -2.53 4.08
N GLY A 202 2.59 -3.62 3.34
CA GLY A 202 3.35 -3.59 2.08
C GLY A 202 2.80 -2.58 1.06
N GLY A 203 1.49 -2.31 1.06
CA GLY A 203 0.86 -1.25 0.25
C GLY A 203 1.35 0.13 0.64
N GLY A 204 1.45 0.42 1.93
CA GLY A 204 2.07 1.65 2.44
C GLY A 204 3.54 1.76 2.06
N GLY A 205 4.28 0.63 2.05
CA GLY A 205 5.65 0.56 1.55
C GLY A 205 5.76 0.91 0.06
N LYS A 206 4.82 0.44 -0.75
CA LYS A 206 4.71 0.77 -2.18
C LYS A 206 4.38 2.26 -2.38
N VAL A 207 3.47 2.83 -1.57
CA VAL A 207 3.19 4.28 -1.56
C VAL A 207 4.46 5.07 -1.25
N GLY A 208 5.20 4.70 -0.19
CA GLY A 208 6.47 5.32 0.16
C GLY A 208 7.53 5.24 -0.94
N THR A 209 7.58 4.11 -1.66
CA THR A 209 8.48 3.92 -2.81
C THR A 209 8.08 4.81 -3.99
N LEU A 210 6.79 4.87 -4.35
CA LEU A 210 6.28 5.72 -5.44
C LEU A 210 6.59 7.21 -5.23
N LEU A 211 6.58 7.68 -3.97
CA LEU A 211 6.99 9.05 -3.63
C LEU A 211 8.44 9.37 -4.03
N CYS A 212 9.25 8.37 -4.34
CA CYS A 212 10.68 8.49 -4.68
C CYS A 212 10.99 8.05 -6.12
N MET A 213 9.98 7.70 -6.91
CA MET A 213 10.13 7.19 -8.27
C MET A 213 9.87 8.29 -9.31
N PRO A 214 10.87 8.71 -10.12
CA PRO A 214 10.68 9.69 -11.19
C PRO A 214 9.54 9.36 -12.16
N PRO A 215 9.33 8.09 -12.58
CA PRO A 215 8.22 7.73 -13.47
C PRO A 215 6.83 8.00 -12.89
N ALA A 216 6.68 8.12 -11.57
CA ALA A 216 5.40 8.38 -10.90
C ALA A 216 5.10 9.89 -10.73
N ILE A 217 6.04 10.77 -11.06
CA ILE A 217 5.90 12.23 -10.88
C ILE A 217 4.70 12.75 -11.67
N GLY A 218 3.83 13.51 -10.97
CA GLY A 218 2.66 14.15 -11.57
C GLY A 218 1.49 13.22 -11.87
N LEU A 219 1.61 11.92 -11.55
CA LEU A 219 0.51 10.95 -11.69
C LEU A 219 -0.35 10.85 -10.43
N PHE A 220 0.12 11.34 -9.30
CA PHE A 220 -0.64 11.45 -8.06
C PHE A 220 -0.32 12.76 -7.32
N HIS A 221 -1.21 13.18 -6.43
CA HIS A 221 -1.24 14.51 -5.82
C HIS A 221 -1.27 14.48 -4.30
N LYS A 222 -1.59 13.33 -3.70
CA LYS A 222 -1.63 13.08 -2.26
C LYS A 222 -1.29 11.63 -1.97
N ALA A 223 -0.86 11.35 -0.74
CA ALA A 223 -0.52 10.00 -0.31
C ALA A 223 -1.03 9.69 1.10
N ILE A 224 -1.49 8.46 1.34
CA ILE A 224 -1.84 7.95 2.67
C ILE A 224 -1.06 6.67 2.91
N ILE A 225 -0.31 6.61 4.01
CA ILE A 225 0.51 5.47 4.41
C ILE A 225 -0.04 4.91 5.71
N LEU A 226 -0.66 3.72 5.63
CA LEU A 226 -1.23 3.02 6.78
C LEU A 226 -0.27 1.90 7.17
N SER A 227 0.30 1.96 8.37
CA SER A 227 1.11 0.86 8.95
C SER A 227 2.14 0.24 7.99
N GLY A 228 2.70 1.04 7.09
CA GLY A 228 3.54 0.54 5.99
C GLY A 228 4.82 1.34 5.74
N THR A 229 5.23 2.17 6.67
CA THR A 229 6.43 2.99 6.50
C THR A 229 7.68 2.13 6.36
N ILE A 230 8.39 2.28 5.24
CA ILE A 230 9.70 1.68 5.00
C ILE A 230 10.75 2.79 4.84
N LEU A 231 11.84 2.70 5.58
CA LEU A 231 12.95 3.66 5.48
C LEU A 231 13.92 3.26 4.37
N ASN A 232 14.12 1.97 4.19
CA ASN A 232 15.05 1.41 3.22
C ASN A 232 14.38 0.27 2.43
N VAL A 233 14.65 0.23 1.15
CA VAL A 233 14.44 -0.92 0.26
C VAL A 233 15.74 -1.70 0.10
N ASN A 234 15.76 -2.77 -0.70
CA ASN A 234 16.99 -3.51 -0.99
C ASN A 234 18.08 -2.56 -1.50
N THR A 235 19.33 -2.85 -1.17
CA THR A 235 20.44 -2.20 -1.88
C THR A 235 20.63 -2.84 -3.25
N LYS A 236 21.19 -2.10 -4.19
CA LYS A 236 21.48 -2.62 -5.53
C LYS A 236 22.34 -3.90 -5.48
N SER A 237 23.39 -3.91 -4.66
CA SER A 237 24.25 -5.08 -4.48
C SER A 237 23.50 -6.30 -3.96
N MET A 238 22.61 -6.12 -2.97
CA MET A 238 21.80 -7.23 -2.42
C MET A 238 20.88 -7.84 -3.48
N SER A 239 20.22 -7.02 -4.29
CA SER A 239 19.33 -7.50 -5.35
C SER A 239 20.07 -8.20 -6.47
N GLU A 240 21.21 -7.65 -6.91
CA GLU A 240 22.08 -8.25 -7.91
C GLU A 240 22.65 -9.61 -7.44
N GLU A 241 23.08 -9.71 -6.19
CA GLU A 241 23.57 -10.96 -5.61
C GLU A 241 22.47 -11.99 -5.50
N LEU A 242 21.25 -11.60 -5.10
CA LEU A 242 20.09 -12.47 -5.07
C LEU A 242 19.72 -12.95 -6.49
N GLY A 243 19.74 -12.07 -7.49
CA GLY A 243 19.50 -12.43 -8.88
C GLY A 243 20.48 -13.49 -9.39
N LYS A 244 21.78 -13.30 -9.15
CA LYS A 244 22.83 -14.29 -9.48
C LYS A 244 22.64 -15.62 -8.73
N ALA A 245 22.22 -15.57 -7.47
CA ALA A 245 21.97 -16.76 -6.68
C ALA A 245 20.77 -17.56 -7.22
N VAL A 246 19.70 -16.91 -7.65
CA VAL A 246 18.54 -17.55 -8.30
C VAL A 246 18.96 -18.25 -9.59
N LEU A 247 19.70 -17.58 -10.45
CA LEU A 247 20.20 -18.17 -11.70
C LEU A 247 21.07 -19.40 -11.44
N LYS A 248 21.89 -19.37 -10.40
CA LYS A 248 22.70 -20.51 -9.98
C LYS A 248 21.83 -21.69 -9.51
N GLU A 249 20.76 -21.44 -8.75
CA GLU A 249 19.81 -22.48 -8.32
C GLU A 249 19.10 -23.15 -9.51
N LEU A 250 18.90 -22.41 -10.60
CA LEU A 250 18.25 -22.89 -11.82
C LEU A 250 19.23 -23.47 -12.86
N ASN A 251 20.54 -23.43 -12.58
CA ASN A 251 21.60 -23.79 -13.57
C ASN A 251 21.53 -22.94 -14.86
N ILE A 252 21.12 -21.70 -14.76
CA ILE A 252 21.05 -20.75 -15.87
C ILE A 252 22.27 -19.82 -15.81
N SER A 253 22.94 -19.67 -16.96
CA SER A 253 24.07 -18.77 -17.15
C SER A 253 23.69 -17.53 -17.96
N LYS A 254 24.61 -16.55 -18.07
CA LYS A 254 24.41 -15.38 -18.92
C LYS A 254 24.13 -15.75 -20.38
N ASP A 255 24.79 -16.80 -20.89
CA ASP A 255 24.71 -17.20 -22.31
C ASP A 255 23.36 -17.83 -22.68
N ASN A 256 22.62 -18.31 -21.68
CA ASN A 256 21.31 -18.96 -21.87
C ASN A 256 20.22 -18.33 -20.98
N ILE A 257 20.35 -17.04 -20.64
CA ILE A 257 19.46 -16.32 -19.73
C ILE A 257 17.98 -16.38 -20.14
N GLU A 258 17.70 -16.50 -21.45
CA GLU A 258 16.31 -16.57 -21.95
C GLU A 258 15.55 -17.79 -21.43
N LEU A 259 16.23 -18.86 -21.02
CA LEU A 259 15.61 -20.04 -20.44
C LEU A 259 14.83 -19.74 -19.16
N ILE A 260 15.13 -18.63 -18.47
CA ILE A 260 14.40 -18.24 -17.26
C ILE A 260 12.91 -17.94 -17.54
N ASN A 261 12.58 -17.57 -18.79
CA ASN A 261 11.20 -17.29 -19.18
C ASN A 261 10.35 -18.57 -19.29
N ASP A 262 10.99 -19.73 -19.51
CA ASP A 262 10.33 -21.01 -19.66
C ASP A 262 10.27 -21.82 -18.35
N VAL A 263 10.94 -21.36 -17.29
CA VAL A 263 10.90 -22.01 -15.97
C VAL A 263 9.49 -21.94 -15.39
N PRO A 264 8.86 -23.07 -15.01
CA PRO A 264 7.55 -23.05 -14.36
C PRO A 264 7.57 -22.18 -13.08
N TYR A 265 6.49 -21.40 -12.83
CA TYR A 265 6.44 -20.48 -11.68
C TYR A 265 6.81 -21.14 -10.35
N LYS A 266 6.25 -22.33 -10.07
CA LYS A 266 6.54 -23.07 -8.82
C LYS A 266 8.03 -23.37 -8.66
N GLU A 267 8.72 -23.71 -9.74
CA GLU A 267 10.16 -23.97 -9.73
C GLU A 267 10.96 -22.68 -9.57
N LEU A 268 10.59 -21.62 -10.29
CA LEU A 268 11.18 -20.29 -10.18
C LEU A 268 11.06 -19.75 -8.75
N TYR A 269 9.86 -19.81 -8.16
CA TYR A 269 9.62 -19.38 -6.79
C TYR A 269 10.43 -20.19 -5.79
N ALA A 270 10.44 -21.53 -5.91
CA ALA A 270 11.23 -22.38 -5.03
C ALA A 270 12.75 -22.10 -5.14
N ALA A 271 13.26 -21.84 -6.33
CA ALA A 271 14.65 -21.44 -6.54
C ALA A 271 14.93 -20.08 -5.85
N GLY A 272 14.00 -19.14 -5.94
CA GLY A 272 14.05 -17.86 -5.24
C GLY A 272 14.15 -18.04 -3.73
N GLN A 273 13.30 -18.89 -3.13
CA GLN A 273 13.33 -19.17 -1.70
C GLN A 273 14.68 -19.78 -1.26
N ARG A 274 15.19 -20.79 -2.00
CA ARG A 274 16.50 -21.38 -1.70
C ARG A 274 17.64 -20.36 -1.83
N ALA A 275 17.57 -19.49 -2.82
CA ALA A 275 18.57 -18.43 -3.01
C ALA A 275 18.56 -17.43 -1.85
N MET A 276 17.36 -17.01 -1.39
CA MET A 276 17.21 -16.15 -0.22
C MET A 276 17.78 -16.81 1.04
N GLU A 277 17.42 -18.04 1.34
CA GLU A 277 17.93 -18.77 2.52
C GLU A 277 19.46 -18.86 2.56
N LYS A 278 20.09 -19.09 1.39
CA LYS A 278 21.55 -19.19 1.27
C LYS A 278 22.27 -17.84 1.35
N SER A 279 21.64 -16.78 0.82
CA SER A 279 22.25 -15.45 0.72
C SER A 279 22.12 -14.62 1.99
N VAL A 280 21.04 -14.85 2.79
CA VAL A 280 20.71 -13.99 3.92
C VAL A 280 21.62 -14.19 5.10
N GLY A 281 22.18 -15.37 5.27
CA GLY A 281 22.74 -15.69 6.58
C GLY A 281 21.74 -15.35 7.71
N LYS A 282 22.10 -15.45 8.95
CA LYS A 282 21.25 -14.99 10.05
C LYS A 282 20.97 -13.49 9.88
N ARG A 283 19.68 -13.07 9.82
CA ARG A 283 19.28 -11.66 9.84
C ARG A 283 20.06 -10.94 10.93
N THR A 284 20.85 -9.94 10.54
CA THR A 284 21.57 -9.10 11.49
C THR A 284 20.72 -7.88 11.83
N PRO A 285 20.85 -7.29 13.04
CA PRO A 285 20.24 -6.01 13.35
C PRO A 285 20.59 -4.98 12.27
N GLY A 286 19.60 -4.30 11.71
CA GLY A 286 19.78 -3.37 10.59
C GLY A 286 19.48 -3.94 9.20
N THR A 287 19.25 -5.25 9.06
CA THR A 287 18.72 -5.81 7.82
C THR A 287 17.33 -5.21 7.54
N PRO A 288 17.05 -4.70 6.33
CA PRO A 288 15.72 -4.18 6.00
C PRO A 288 14.65 -5.21 6.33
N MET A 289 13.52 -4.77 6.93
CA MET A 289 12.39 -5.66 7.25
C MET A 289 11.87 -6.39 6.00
N MET A 290 12.02 -5.77 4.84
CA MET A 290 11.58 -6.24 3.53
C MET A 290 12.72 -6.90 2.72
N TRP A 291 13.64 -7.58 3.40
CA TRP A 291 14.71 -8.30 2.70
C TRP A 291 14.13 -9.47 1.89
N GLY A 292 14.46 -9.52 0.62
CA GLY A 292 13.93 -10.50 -0.32
C GLY A 292 13.68 -9.87 -1.70
N PHE A 293 12.65 -10.32 -2.39
CA PHE A 293 12.20 -9.71 -3.63
C PHE A 293 11.44 -8.42 -3.34
N GLY A 294 12.04 -7.28 -3.60
CA GLY A 294 11.48 -5.96 -3.36
C GLY A 294 12.21 -4.88 -4.15
N PRO A 295 11.69 -3.64 -4.13
CA PRO A 295 12.24 -2.54 -4.92
C PRO A 295 13.71 -2.30 -4.64
N THR A 296 14.42 -1.82 -5.66
CA THR A 296 15.87 -1.61 -5.62
C THR A 296 16.24 -0.31 -6.33
N PRO A 297 17.07 0.57 -5.73
CA PRO A 297 17.59 1.72 -6.44
C PRO A 297 18.42 1.29 -7.66
N ASP A 298 17.95 1.65 -8.84
CA ASP A 298 18.62 1.39 -10.13
C ASP A 298 19.22 2.66 -10.77
N GLY A 299 18.96 3.82 -10.14
CA GLY A 299 19.42 5.12 -10.62
C GLY A 299 18.55 5.75 -11.71
N GLU A 300 17.46 5.10 -12.12
CA GLU A 300 16.52 5.58 -13.14
C GLU A 300 15.06 5.49 -12.70
N THR A 301 14.56 4.29 -12.41
CA THR A 301 13.17 4.09 -11.97
C THR A 301 12.99 4.40 -10.49
N LEU A 302 14.00 4.09 -9.68
CA LEU A 302 14.14 4.49 -8.30
C LEU A 302 15.55 5.05 -8.08
N LEU A 303 15.66 6.35 -7.85
CA LEU A 303 16.96 7.04 -7.82
C LEU A 303 17.81 6.64 -6.63
N ASN A 304 17.20 6.57 -5.44
CA ASN A 304 17.88 6.36 -4.16
C ASN A 304 16.99 5.57 -3.21
N GLN A 305 17.52 5.25 -2.03
CA GLN A 305 16.72 4.77 -0.91
C GLN A 305 15.61 5.78 -0.59
N PRO A 306 14.37 5.35 -0.24
CA PRO A 306 13.22 6.24 -0.05
C PRO A 306 13.47 7.40 0.92
N PHE A 307 14.23 7.17 1.98
CA PHE A 307 14.45 8.16 3.04
C PHE A 307 15.94 8.41 3.35
N GLN A 308 16.85 8.18 2.37
CA GLN A 308 18.28 8.50 2.51
C GLN A 308 18.80 9.23 1.27
N PRO A 309 19.46 10.39 1.41
CA PRO A 309 19.88 11.12 2.63
C PRO A 309 18.77 11.92 3.31
N GLY A 310 17.55 11.79 2.91
CA GLY A 310 16.34 12.44 3.42
C GLY A 310 15.19 12.15 2.48
N PHE A 311 14.02 12.75 2.74
CA PHE A 311 12.87 12.58 1.87
C PHE A 311 13.17 13.09 0.46
N SER A 312 12.77 12.35 -0.56
CA SER A 312 13.04 12.70 -1.95
C SER A 312 12.46 14.09 -2.32
N TYR A 313 13.27 14.91 -2.97
CA TYR A 313 12.85 16.22 -3.51
C TYR A 313 11.69 16.10 -4.51
N ILE A 314 11.51 14.92 -5.11
CA ILE A 314 10.50 14.65 -6.14
C ILE A 314 9.10 14.90 -5.62
N SER A 315 8.81 14.48 -4.38
CA SER A 315 7.47 14.51 -3.79
C SER A 315 7.35 15.42 -2.58
N ASN A 316 8.28 16.35 -2.36
CA ASN A 316 8.31 17.22 -1.20
C ASN A 316 7.10 18.17 -1.06
N LYS A 317 6.28 18.31 -2.12
CA LYS A 317 5.04 19.10 -2.13
C LYS A 317 3.77 18.26 -2.02
N ILE A 318 3.88 16.93 -1.93
CA ILE A 318 2.74 16.03 -1.83
C ILE A 318 2.26 15.97 -0.38
N PRO A 319 1.01 16.36 -0.04
CA PRO A 319 0.45 16.16 1.27
C PRO A 319 0.40 14.67 1.64
N ILE A 320 0.71 14.36 2.90
CA ILE A 320 0.76 12.98 3.39
C ILE A 320 -0.07 12.84 4.66
N LEU A 321 -0.92 11.80 4.71
CA LEU A 321 -1.55 11.28 5.90
C LEU A 321 -0.85 9.95 6.25
N ILE A 322 -0.31 9.84 7.47
CA ILE A 322 0.51 8.70 7.87
C ILE A 322 0.17 8.24 9.28
N GLY A 323 0.11 6.95 9.51
CA GLY A 323 -0.18 6.44 10.86
C GLY A 323 0.00 4.95 11.00
N THR A 324 -0.32 4.46 12.20
CA THR A 324 -0.19 3.07 12.61
C THR A 324 -1.36 2.66 13.50
N THR A 325 -1.54 1.35 13.67
CA THR A 325 -2.36 0.83 14.76
C THR A 325 -1.53 0.73 16.05
N TYR A 326 -2.19 0.61 17.20
CA TYR A 326 -1.51 0.61 18.50
C TYR A 326 -0.69 -0.67 18.76
N ASN A 327 -1.21 -1.83 18.37
CA ASN A 327 -0.56 -3.11 18.62
C ASN A 327 0.18 -3.68 17.42
N GLU A 328 -0.24 -3.37 16.20
CA GLU A 328 0.32 -3.88 14.95
C GLU A 328 0.48 -5.41 14.94
N LEU A 329 1.64 -5.92 14.59
CA LEU A 329 1.99 -7.34 14.54
C LEU A 329 2.44 -7.91 15.88
N GLN A 330 2.32 -7.15 16.97
CA GLN A 330 2.75 -7.63 18.28
C GLN A 330 1.86 -8.76 18.80
N LYS A 331 2.48 -9.71 19.52
CA LYS A 331 1.75 -10.77 20.17
C LYS A 331 0.91 -10.19 21.30
N LEU A 332 -0.41 -10.24 21.14
CA LEU A 332 -1.33 -9.84 22.21
C LEU A 332 -1.28 -10.84 23.38
N ARG A 333 -1.41 -10.32 24.59
CA ARG A 333 -1.30 -11.08 25.84
C ARG A 333 -2.49 -10.84 26.77
N TYR A 334 -3.61 -10.36 26.21
CA TYR A 334 -4.79 -9.99 26.99
C TYR A 334 -5.64 -11.18 27.47
N ASP A 335 -5.31 -12.39 27.04
CA ASP A 335 -5.89 -13.65 27.47
C ASP A 335 -5.38 -14.11 28.85
N LYS A 336 -4.28 -13.52 29.34
CA LYS A 336 -3.64 -13.90 30.62
C LYS A 336 -3.59 -12.71 31.57
N HIS A 337 -3.79 -12.99 32.85
CA HIS A 337 -3.45 -12.01 33.88
C HIS A 337 -1.91 -11.93 33.98
N MET A 338 -1.38 -10.72 33.98
CA MET A 338 0.05 -10.43 34.08
C MET A 338 0.27 -9.35 35.12
N THR A 339 1.27 -9.53 35.98
CA THR A 339 1.73 -8.53 36.91
C THR A 339 2.79 -7.62 36.27
N LEU A 340 3.04 -6.46 36.87
CA LEU A 340 4.10 -5.57 36.40
C LEU A 340 5.49 -6.20 36.48
N ASP A 341 5.74 -7.00 37.51
CA ASP A 341 7.04 -7.69 37.71
C ASP A 341 7.27 -8.76 36.64
N GLU A 342 6.24 -9.52 36.26
CA GLU A 342 6.32 -10.48 35.14
C GLU A 342 6.59 -9.75 33.81
N ALA A 343 5.89 -8.66 33.54
CA ALA A 343 6.16 -7.86 32.35
C ALA A 343 7.59 -7.30 32.34
N ARG A 344 8.08 -6.83 33.48
CA ARG A 344 9.45 -6.33 33.67
C ARG A 344 10.50 -7.39 33.36
N GLU A 345 10.33 -8.62 33.86
CA GLU A 345 11.27 -9.71 33.59
C GLU A 345 11.33 -10.05 32.08
N GLU A 346 10.20 -10.06 31.38
CA GLU A 346 10.21 -10.28 29.95
C GLU A 346 10.89 -9.13 29.17
N LEU A 347 10.65 -7.89 29.57
CA LEU A 347 11.23 -6.69 28.95
C LEU A 347 12.76 -6.63 29.08
N LYS A 348 13.34 -7.19 30.12
CA LYS A 348 14.80 -7.28 30.30
C LYS A 348 15.51 -7.97 29.15
N ASN A 349 14.85 -8.90 28.47
CA ASN A 349 15.42 -9.58 27.31
C ASN A 349 15.64 -8.66 26.13
N THR A 350 14.86 -7.56 26.04
CA THR A 350 14.92 -6.60 24.93
C THR A 350 15.64 -5.31 25.33
N PHE A 351 15.32 -4.77 26.51
CA PHE A 351 15.77 -3.44 26.94
C PHE A 351 16.90 -3.47 27.95
N GLU A 352 17.30 -4.66 28.45
CA GLU A 352 18.45 -4.84 29.35
C GLU A 352 18.43 -3.82 30.51
N ASN A 353 19.48 -3.00 30.63
CA ASN A 353 19.61 -1.97 31.66
C ASN A 353 18.62 -0.79 31.48
N ASP A 354 18.01 -0.62 30.30
CA ASP A 354 17.05 0.45 30.02
C ASP A 354 15.59 0.02 30.33
N THR A 355 15.36 -1.19 30.86
CA THR A 355 14.02 -1.73 31.15
C THR A 355 13.17 -0.78 32.01
N ASP A 356 13.73 -0.26 33.10
CA ASP A 356 12.99 0.66 33.99
C ASP A 356 12.75 2.03 33.33
N ILE A 357 13.65 2.47 32.44
CA ILE A 357 13.49 3.69 31.65
C ILE A 357 12.35 3.51 30.65
N TYR A 358 12.29 2.33 29.98
CA TYR A 358 11.19 1.97 29.09
C TYR A 358 9.85 1.96 29.83
N ILE A 359 9.75 1.23 30.95
CA ILE A 359 8.52 1.15 31.75
C ILE A 359 8.04 2.55 32.18
N LYS A 360 8.96 3.38 32.66
CA LYS A 360 8.64 4.75 33.07
C LYS A 360 8.12 5.58 31.88
N ALA A 361 8.80 5.54 30.74
CA ALA A 361 8.37 6.25 29.54
C ALA A 361 7.01 5.76 29.02
N PHE A 362 6.75 4.45 29.12
CA PHE A 362 5.48 3.84 28.77
C PHE A 362 4.33 4.35 29.66
N ILE A 363 4.53 4.33 30.98
CA ILE A 363 3.52 4.80 31.96
C ILE A 363 3.23 6.31 31.76
N GLU A 364 4.26 7.12 31.48
CA GLU A 364 4.11 8.54 31.16
C GLU A 364 3.26 8.72 29.88
N ALA A 365 3.48 7.90 28.86
CA ALA A 365 2.75 7.95 27.59
C ALA A 365 1.31 7.43 27.70
N TYR A 366 1.11 6.37 28.47
CA TYR A 366 -0.14 5.61 28.58
C TYR A 366 -0.51 5.34 30.05
N PRO A 367 -1.00 6.34 30.82
CA PRO A 367 -1.22 6.21 32.26
C PRO A 367 -2.29 5.16 32.64
N ASP A 368 -3.27 4.93 31.75
CA ASP A 368 -4.35 3.94 31.96
C ASP A 368 -3.98 2.52 31.48
N TYR A 369 -2.69 2.20 31.47
CA TYR A 369 -2.15 0.95 30.96
C TYR A 369 -2.50 -0.27 31.83
N LYS A 370 -2.45 -1.44 31.19
CA LYS A 370 -2.36 -2.74 31.86
C LYS A 370 -0.95 -3.30 31.67
N PRO A 371 -0.43 -4.15 32.57
CA PRO A 371 0.92 -4.71 32.41
C PRO A 371 1.17 -5.39 31.06
N GLN A 372 0.14 -6.00 30.46
CA GLN A 372 0.22 -6.60 29.12
C GLN A 372 0.50 -5.58 28.00
N ASP A 373 0.05 -4.34 28.16
CA ASP A 373 0.25 -3.29 27.15
C ASP A 373 1.74 -2.97 26.96
N LEU A 374 2.55 -3.09 28.02
CA LEU A 374 4.01 -2.92 27.98
C LEU A 374 4.71 -3.82 26.95
N LEU A 375 4.14 -5.01 26.70
CA LEU A 375 4.67 -6.02 25.78
C LEU A 375 3.90 -6.12 24.47
N SER A 376 2.79 -5.39 24.35
CA SER A 376 1.85 -5.52 23.24
C SER A 376 1.77 -4.25 22.38
N ILE A 377 2.49 -3.19 22.73
CA ILE A 377 2.61 -1.99 21.89
C ILE A 377 3.49 -2.27 20.67
N ASP A 378 3.23 -1.57 19.56
CA ASP A 378 4.02 -1.72 18.35
C ASP A 378 5.49 -1.28 18.54
N TRP A 379 6.41 -2.16 18.20
CA TRP A 379 7.86 -1.88 18.16
C TRP A 379 8.41 -1.82 16.73
N LEU A 380 7.57 -1.98 15.70
CA LEU A 380 8.02 -2.25 14.34
C LEU A 380 7.73 -1.10 13.36
N PHE A 381 6.49 -0.64 13.30
CA PHE A 381 6.03 0.37 12.34
C PHE A 381 6.10 1.78 12.91
N ARG A 382 5.73 1.94 14.17
CA ARG A 382 5.62 3.24 14.84
C ARG A 382 6.93 4.04 14.84
N PRO A 383 8.11 3.47 15.23
CA PRO A 383 9.37 4.21 15.20
C PRO A 383 9.70 4.73 13.80
N LYS A 384 9.52 3.92 12.77
CA LYS A 384 9.78 4.29 11.38
C LYS A 384 8.81 5.36 10.87
N THR A 385 7.55 5.28 11.29
CA THR A 385 6.52 6.27 10.96
C THR A 385 6.87 7.63 11.54
N LEU A 386 7.37 7.69 12.78
CA LEU A 386 7.84 8.94 13.39
C LEU A 386 9.05 9.52 12.66
N ILE A 387 10.06 8.70 12.31
CA ILE A 387 11.22 9.14 11.51
C ILE A 387 10.77 9.76 10.20
N THR A 388 9.86 9.09 9.50
CA THR A 388 9.33 9.57 8.21
C THR A 388 8.57 10.88 8.37
N ALA A 389 7.70 10.98 9.37
CA ALA A 389 6.93 12.19 9.64
C ALA A 389 7.85 13.38 10.02
N ASP A 390 8.91 13.13 10.79
CA ASP A 390 9.91 14.14 11.12
C ASP A 390 10.66 14.61 9.87
N ALA A 391 11.09 13.69 9.01
CA ALA A 391 11.81 14.02 7.78
C ALA A 391 10.96 14.88 6.83
N ILE A 392 9.69 14.53 6.64
CA ILE A 392 8.76 15.25 5.77
C ILE A 392 8.33 16.58 6.42
N GLY A 393 7.93 16.56 7.68
CA GLY A 393 7.43 17.74 8.41
C GLY A 393 8.47 18.86 8.54
N ASN A 394 9.75 18.51 8.55
CA ASN A 394 10.84 19.48 8.60
C ASN A 394 11.08 20.23 7.27
N THR A 395 10.66 19.66 6.13
CA THR A 395 10.83 20.31 4.81
C THR A 395 9.94 21.53 4.62
N ARG A 396 8.85 21.68 5.41
CA ARG A 396 7.84 22.74 5.35
C ARG A 396 7.15 22.91 3.99
N LEU A 397 7.37 22.02 3.03
CA LEU A 397 6.80 22.12 1.69
C LEU A 397 5.51 21.31 1.54
N ALA A 398 5.39 20.18 2.24
CA ALA A 398 4.20 19.35 2.28
C ALA A 398 3.54 19.39 3.67
N LYS A 399 2.20 19.34 3.72
CA LYS A 399 1.46 19.11 4.96
C LYS A 399 1.49 17.62 5.26
N THR A 400 1.92 17.27 6.46
CA THR A 400 1.89 15.90 6.97
C THR A 400 0.91 15.84 8.13
N TYR A 401 0.05 14.84 8.15
CA TYR A 401 -0.87 14.58 9.24
C TYR A 401 -0.59 13.19 9.80
N MET A 402 -0.53 13.07 11.13
CA MET A 402 -0.27 11.79 11.78
C MET A 402 -1.49 11.29 12.55
N TYR A 403 -1.70 9.98 12.50
CA TYR A 403 -2.72 9.32 13.32
C TYR A 403 -2.18 8.08 14.05
N MET A 404 -2.90 7.66 15.08
CA MET A 404 -2.81 6.34 15.67
C MET A 404 -4.22 5.78 15.84
N PHE A 405 -4.44 4.55 15.40
CA PHE A 405 -5.68 3.83 15.60
C PHE A 405 -5.59 2.97 16.86
N THR A 406 -6.43 3.25 17.85
CA THR A 406 -6.39 2.61 19.18
C THR A 406 -7.65 1.85 19.55
N TRP A 407 -8.64 1.76 18.64
CA TRP A 407 -9.83 0.94 18.83
C TRP A 407 -9.44 -0.54 19.09
N LYS A 408 -10.03 -1.13 20.11
CA LYS A 408 -9.73 -2.51 20.52
C LYS A 408 -10.85 -3.45 20.06
N SER A 409 -10.50 -4.42 19.23
CA SER A 409 -11.42 -5.48 18.82
C SER A 409 -12.06 -6.16 20.04
N PRO A 410 -13.39 -6.42 20.02
CA PRO A 410 -14.05 -7.15 21.11
C PRO A 410 -13.56 -8.60 21.22
N ILE A 411 -12.98 -9.17 20.18
CA ILE A 411 -12.51 -10.56 20.13
C ILE A 411 -11.09 -10.67 20.67
N ASN A 412 -10.10 -10.05 20.01
CA ASN A 412 -8.69 -10.19 20.38
C ASN A 412 -8.21 -9.15 21.40
N LYS A 413 -9.06 -8.17 21.75
CA LYS A 413 -8.80 -7.09 22.73
C LYS A 413 -7.68 -6.13 22.34
N GLY A 414 -7.23 -6.15 21.09
CA GLY A 414 -6.17 -5.32 20.57
C GLY A 414 -6.56 -4.55 19.31
N SER A 415 -5.73 -3.56 18.98
CA SER A 415 -5.73 -2.79 17.73
C SER A 415 -4.60 -3.35 16.85
N VAL A 416 -4.86 -4.50 16.23
CA VAL A 416 -3.88 -5.25 15.46
C VAL A 416 -3.68 -4.69 14.06
N HIS A 417 -2.64 -5.14 13.38
CA HIS A 417 -2.29 -4.76 12.00
C HIS A 417 -3.47 -4.89 11.04
N GLY A 418 -3.77 -3.81 10.30
CA GLY A 418 -4.89 -3.72 9.36
C GLY A 418 -6.27 -3.60 10.01
N ALA A 419 -6.36 -3.50 11.35
CA ALA A 419 -7.67 -3.41 12.03
C ALA A 419 -8.47 -2.16 11.65
N GLU A 420 -7.81 -1.08 11.23
CA GLU A 420 -8.43 0.17 10.79
C GLU A 420 -9.07 0.09 9.39
N LEU A 421 -8.70 -0.88 8.53
CA LEU A 421 -9.13 -0.94 7.14
C LEU A 421 -10.65 -1.00 6.98
N LYS A 422 -11.33 -1.82 7.79
CA LYS A 422 -12.80 -1.91 7.76
C LYS A 422 -13.48 -0.58 8.07
N PHE A 423 -12.85 0.28 8.88
CA PHE A 423 -13.31 1.63 9.20
C PHE A 423 -12.96 2.63 8.09
N CYS A 424 -11.75 2.59 7.55
CA CYS A 424 -11.32 3.45 6.45
C CYS A 424 -12.16 3.23 5.19
N PHE A 425 -12.50 1.97 4.87
CA PHE A 425 -13.34 1.60 3.74
C PHE A 425 -14.85 1.65 4.04
N ASN A 426 -15.26 1.97 5.28
CA ASN A 426 -16.65 1.94 5.74
C ASN A 426 -17.35 0.58 5.52
N ARG A 427 -16.66 -0.51 5.81
CA ARG A 427 -17.06 -1.90 5.50
C ARG A 427 -17.41 -2.74 6.73
N ILE A 428 -17.78 -2.14 7.83
CA ILE A 428 -18.13 -2.88 9.06
C ILE A 428 -19.48 -3.63 8.96
N HIS A 429 -20.31 -3.33 7.94
CA HIS A 429 -21.52 -4.09 7.63
C HIS A 429 -21.24 -5.51 7.08
N HIS A 430 -20.03 -5.75 6.55
CA HIS A 430 -19.63 -7.04 6.05
C HIS A 430 -19.16 -7.95 7.19
N SER A 431 -19.18 -9.26 6.97
CA SER A 431 -18.71 -10.23 7.96
C SER A 431 -17.22 -9.98 8.28
N ASN A 432 -16.94 -9.64 9.53
CA ASN A 432 -15.60 -9.43 10.05
C ASN A 432 -15.36 -10.38 11.23
N SER A 433 -14.33 -11.19 11.17
CA SER A 433 -14.00 -12.18 12.22
C SER A 433 -13.64 -11.54 13.56
N ASP A 434 -13.07 -10.34 13.55
CA ASP A 434 -12.69 -9.59 14.73
C ASP A 434 -13.74 -8.57 15.22
N LEU A 435 -14.84 -8.40 14.44
CA LEU A 435 -15.99 -7.56 14.75
C LEU A 435 -17.29 -8.23 14.27
N PRO A 436 -17.69 -9.37 14.87
CA PRO A 436 -18.84 -10.15 14.39
C PRO A 436 -20.19 -9.50 14.68
N SER A 437 -20.25 -8.55 15.62
CA SER A 437 -21.47 -7.85 16.03
C SER A 437 -21.17 -6.37 16.24
N PRO A 438 -21.11 -5.58 15.15
CA PRO A 438 -20.81 -4.15 15.24
C PRO A 438 -21.86 -3.39 16.05
N THR A 439 -21.42 -2.46 16.85
CA THR A 439 -22.24 -1.53 17.65
C THR A 439 -22.49 -0.24 16.88
N GLU A 440 -23.41 0.61 17.37
CA GLU A 440 -23.64 1.94 16.82
C GLU A 440 -22.36 2.81 16.86
N GLU A 441 -21.54 2.66 17.89
CA GLU A 441 -20.25 3.37 18.03
C GLU A 441 -19.23 2.92 16.98
N ASP A 442 -19.21 1.64 16.60
CA ASP A 442 -18.38 1.14 15.51
C ASP A 442 -18.80 1.74 14.17
N PHE A 443 -20.10 1.79 13.88
CA PHE A 443 -20.61 2.45 12.67
C PHE A 443 -20.26 3.93 12.62
N LYS A 444 -20.39 4.63 13.75
CA LYS A 444 -20.01 6.04 13.85
C LYS A 444 -18.52 6.24 13.61
N LEU A 445 -17.66 5.40 14.18
CA LEU A 445 -16.22 5.48 13.97
C LEU A 445 -15.86 5.21 12.50
N ALA A 446 -16.50 4.23 11.86
CA ALA A 446 -16.29 3.94 10.44
C ALA A 446 -16.74 5.11 9.54
N ASP A 447 -17.87 5.74 9.85
CA ASP A 447 -18.34 6.93 9.14
C ASP A 447 -17.36 8.11 9.28
N ILE A 448 -16.84 8.34 10.49
CA ILE A 448 -15.82 9.35 10.76
C ILE A 448 -14.55 9.07 9.96
N MET A 449 -13.97 7.88 10.09
CA MET A 449 -12.68 7.56 9.46
C MET A 449 -12.78 7.61 7.93
N SER A 450 -13.79 6.98 7.34
CA SER A 450 -14.00 7.03 5.90
C SER A 450 -14.20 8.46 5.38
N SER A 451 -14.89 9.31 6.14
CA SER A 451 -15.07 10.74 5.82
C SER A 451 -13.76 11.53 5.91
N VAL A 452 -12.91 11.24 6.90
CA VAL A 452 -11.57 11.85 7.04
C VAL A 452 -10.68 11.48 5.85
N TRP A 453 -10.68 10.21 5.41
CA TRP A 453 -9.91 9.74 4.26
C TRP A 453 -10.40 10.39 2.96
N ALA A 454 -11.71 10.44 2.75
CA ALA A 454 -12.31 11.12 1.60
C ALA A 454 -12.03 12.63 1.62
N GLN A 455 -12.15 13.29 2.77
CA GLN A 455 -11.86 14.73 2.91
C GLN A 455 -10.38 15.04 2.61
N PHE A 456 -9.47 14.18 3.07
CA PHE A 456 -8.06 14.30 2.70
C PHE A 456 -7.85 14.12 1.19
N ALA A 457 -8.56 13.18 0.54
CA ALA A 457 -8.52 13.02 -0.90
C ALA A 457 -9.05 14.24 -1.65
N HIS A 458 -10.07 14.93 -1.12
CA HIS A 458 -10.57 16.17 -1.70
C HIS A 458 -9.55 17.31 -1.63
N SER A 459 -8.97 17.57 -0.47
CA SER A 459 -8.29 18.85 -0.17
C SER A 459 -6.82 18.72 0.25
N GLY A 460 -6.36 17.53 0.64
CA GLY A 460 -5.06 17.34 1.33
C GLY A 460 -5.09 17.79 2.79
N ASP A 461 -6.29 18.07 3.32
CA ASP A 461 -6.54 18.43 4.72
C ASP A 461 -7.62 17.47 5.28
N PRO A 462 -7.33 16.65 6.32
CA PRO A 462 -8.23 15.63 6.82
C PRO A 462 -9.33 16.16 7.76
N ASN A 463 -9.38 17.46 8.04
CA ASN A 463 -10.31 18.04 9.00
C ASN A 463 -11.75 17.95 8.51
N ILE A 464 -12.63 17.39 9.32
CA ILE A 464 -14.09 17.35 9.14
C ILE A 464 -14.81 17.96 10.35
N GLU A 465 -16.05 18.37 10.17
CA GLU A 465 -16.90 18.82 11.26
C GLU A 465 -17.11 17.72 12.31
N GLY A 466 -17.16 18.09 13.57
CA GLY A 466 -17.36 17.16 14.71
C GLY A 466 -16.10 16.53 15.27
N LEU A 467 -14.94 16.71 14.63
CA LEU A 467 -13.64 16.31 15.17
C LEU A 467 -12.87 17.50 15.75
N PRO A 468 -11.97 17.24 16.74
CA PRO A 468 -10.99 18.24 17.16
C PRO A 468 -10.18 18.76 15.96
N LYS A 469 -9.88 20.06 15.94
CA LYS A 469 -9.05 20.62 14.87
C LYS A 469 -7.67 19.98 14.86
N TRP A 470 -7.33 19.34 13.77
CA TRP A 470 -6.09 18.61 13.56
C TRP A 470 -5.11 19.46 12.76
N GLN A 471 -4.00 19.86 13.39
CA GLN A 471 -2.96 20.66 12.74
C GLN A 471 -1.98 19.74 12.01
N PRO A 472 -1.34 20.22 10.94
CA PRO A 472 -0.24 19.50 10.33
C PRO A 472 0.85 19.17 11.35
N TYR A 473 1.34 17.95 11.28
CA TYR A 473 2.42 17.45 12.11
C TYR A 473 3.70 18.24 11.89
N ASN A 474 4.38 18.54 12.95
CA ASN A 474 5.76 19.00 12.94
C ASN A 474 6.50 18.43 14.16
N PHE A 475 7.81 18.31 14.05
CA PHE A 475 8.65 17.74 15.10
C PHE A 475 8.43 18.35 16.49
N ARG A 476 8.16 19.65 16.57
CA ARG A 476 8.02 20.37 17.87
C ARG A 476 6.69 20.07 18.55
N ASN A 477 5.62 20.03 17.78
CA ASN A 477 4.26 19.82 18.33
C ASN A 477 3.92 18.33 18.39
N GLY A 478 4.38 17.52 17.44
CA GLY A 478 4.10 16.09 17.33
C GLY A 478 2.61 15.79 17.36
N GLU A 479 1.80 16.65 16.73
CA GLU A 479 0.35 16.55 16.80
C GLU A 479 -0.15 15.35 16.03
N MET A 480 -1.01 14.56 16.66
CA MET A 480 -1.49 13.29 16.18
C MET A 480 -2.95 13.09 16.55
N MET A 481 -3.77 12.65 15.56
CA MET A 481 -5.14 12.21 15.80
C MET A 481 -5.13 10.78 16.35
N ILE A 482 -5.79 10.57 17.46
CA ILE A 482 -6.10 9.24 17.99
C ILE A 482 -7.49 8.86 17.53
N PHE A 483 -7.60 7.83 16.68
CA PHE A 483 -8.87 7.25 16.29
C PHE A 483 -9.28 6.14 17.24
N ASP A 484 -10.39 6.36 17.91
CA ASP A 484 -11.07 5.50 18.84
C ASP A 484 -12.53 5.96 18.91
N TYR A 485 -13.40 5.34 19.69
CA TYR A 485 -14.78 5.85 19.92
C TYR A 485 -14.80 7.32 20.38
N ASN A 486 -13.76 7.75 21.09
CA ASN A 486 -13.53 9.15 21.45
C ASN A 486 -12.28 9.67 20.71
N CYS A 487 -12.47 10.14 19.47
CA CYS A 487 -11.39 10.74 18.68
C CYS A 487 -10.84 12.00 19.38
N ARG A 488 -9.52 12.08 19.50
CA ARG A 488 -8.84 13.18 20.22
C ARG A 488 -7.44 13.46 19.67
N ILE A 489 -6.98 14.69 19.87
CA ILE A 489 -5.59 15.07 19.55
C ILE A 489 -4.69 14.76 20.75
N ARG A 490 -3.51 14.22 20.46
CA ARG A 490 -2.39 14.12 21.40
C ARG A 490 -1.11 14.65 20.76
N ASN A 491 -0.23 15.20 21.59
CA ASN A 491 1.02 15.79 21.13
C ASN A 491 2.20 14.95 21.61
N ASN A 492 2.93 14.35 20.67
CA ASN A 492 4.09 13.46 20.96
C ASN A 492 3.85 12.51 22.16
N PRO A 493 2.74 11.75 22.18
CA PRO A 493 2.36 11.02 23.40
C PRO A 493 3.40 9.99 23.81
N ASP A 494 4.15 9.46 22.87
CA ASP A 494 5.03 8.30 23.00
C ASP A 494 6.46 8.52 22.44
N ARG A 495 6.84 9.72 22.06
CA ARG A 495 8.15 9.98 21.42
C ARG A 495 9.33 9.45 22.22
N LYS A 496 9.35 9.70 23.54
CA LYS A 496 10.43 9.22 24.41
C LYS A 496 10.48 7.69 24.50
N LEU A 497 9.31 7.07 24.49
CA LEU A 497 9.18 5.61 24.44
C LEU A 497 9.71 5.05 23.12
N GLU A 498 9.33 5.66 22.01
CA GLU A 498 9.75 5.25 20.66
C GLU A 498 11.26 5.41 20.44
N GLU A 499 11.89 6.43 21.03
CA GLU A 499 13.34 6.61 21.03
C GLU A 499 14.07 5.47 21.75
N ILE A 500 13.50 4.96 22.84
CA ILE A 500 14.05 3.81 23.56
C ILE A 500 13.86 2.53 22.74
N ILE A 501 12.70 2.34 22.14
CA ILE A 501 12.40 1.20 21.27
C ILE A 501 13.38 1.15 20.10
N ASP A 502 13.55 2.27 19.39
CA ASP A 502 14.47 2.33 18.26
C ASP A 502 15.92 2.03 18.65
N LYS A 503 16.38 2.58 19.77
CA LYS A 503 17.74 2.31 20.30
C LYS A 503 18.03 0.82 20.46
N HIS A 504 17.06 0.05 20.92
CA HIS A 504 17.22 -1.38 21.22
C HIS A 504 16.85 -2.29 20.05
N CYS A 505 15.82 -1.93 19.30
CA CYS A 505 15.27 -2.80 18.26
C CYS A 505 15.86 -2.54 16.86
N PHE A 506 16.24 -1.30 16.54
CA PHE A 506 16.62 -0.92 15.16
C PHE A 506 17.89 -0.08 15.04
N LYS A 507 18.26 0.71 16.01
CA LYS A 507 19.39 1.68 15.98
C LYS A 507 19.33 2.68 14.81
N GLN A 508 18.17 2.90 14.22
CA GLN A 508 18.00 3.69 12.99
C GLN A 508 17.81 5.19 13.25
N LEU A 509 17.14 5.57 14.34
CA LEU A 509 16.97 6.98 14.73
C LEU A 509 18.31 7.66 15.02
N ASP A 510 19.19 6.97 15.71
CA ASP A 510 20.52 7.46 16.06
C ASP A 510 21.39 7.69 14.81
N GLU A 511 21.34 6.78 13.84
CA GLU A 511 22.05 6.92 12.58
C GLU A 511 21.48 8.05 11.71
N PHE A 512 20.16 8.20 11.68
CA PHE A 512 19.49 9.27 10.94
C PHE A 512 19.82 10.65 11.53
N ARG A 513 19.78 10.82 12.86
CA ARG A 513 20.17 12.06 13.55
C ARG A 513 21.62 12.43 13.29
N LYS A 514 22.56 11.48 13.42
CA LYS A 514 23.97 11.70 13.14
C LYS A 514 24.24 12.14 11.70
N LYS A 515 23.42 11.68 10.74
CA LYS A 515 23.52 12.11 9.33
C LYS A 515 22.93 13.50 9.11
N GLN A 516 21.82 13.84 9.77
CA GLN A 516 21.24 15.19 9.69
C GLN A 516 22.14 16.25 10.33
N GLU A 517 22.79 15.94 11.45
CA GLU A 517 23.75 16.83 12.10
C GLU A 517 24.98 17.09 11.23
N LYS A 518 25.45 16.08 10.48
CA LYS A 518 26.56 16.23 9.53
C LYS A 518 26.17 16.98 8.25
N GLY A 519 24.96 16.79 7.73
CA GLY A 519 24.47 17.47 6.52
C GLY A 519 24.07 18.94 6.74
N ASN A 520 23.86 19.37 7.99
CA ASN A 520 23.62 20.78 8.34
C ASN A 520 24.93 21.54 8.66
N SER A 521 26.07 20.88 8.60
CA SER A 521 27.42 21.46 8.83
C SER A 521 28.24 21.63 7.53
N GLU A 522 27.65 21.27 6.38
CA GLU A 522 28.10 21.58 5.04
C GLU A 522 27.13 22.56 4.33
#